data_715ce1450521a69c4914adfb43e05607
#
_entry.id   715ce1450521a69c4914adfb43e05607
#
_cell.length_a   1.000
_cell.length_b   1.000
_cell.length_c   1.000
_cell.angle_alpha   90.00
_cell.angle_beta   90.00
_cell.angle_gamma   90.00
#
_symmetry.space_group_name_H-M   'P 1'
#
loop_
_entity.id
_entity.type
_entity.pdbx_description
1 polymer ?
#
loop_
_entity_poly.entity_id
_entity_poly.type
_entity_poly.pdbx_seq_one_letter_code
_entity_poly.pdbx_strand_id
1 'polypeptide(L)'
;MEYKRILTIQDISCIGQCSLTVALPIISAFGIETCILPSAILSTHTAGFKGFTCLNFTEEFKKIIAHWEKENINFNAFYTGYLLNKEQINIIKEIFNKFSINNNSLKIIDPVMGDNGKLYPGFDLNFAQAMKSLCLNADIILPNLTEACLLTGYEYKEKYDEEYISNLIKKLEEFKVKIIILTGIGYDENTTGVIVVENGITKYYKHRKISKCYHGTGDIYSSVFVGSYLKGMSAYDSACAAADFVVECIEYTIKDKSHWYGVKFEPLLTNFIINLKNKYSLK
;
A
#
# COMPACT_ATOMS: atom_id res chain seq x y z
N MET A 1 -0.66 -26.17 3.17
CA MET A 1 -0.99 -24.82 2.63
C MET A 1 -0.04 -24.53 1.48
N GLU A 2 -0.54 -23.95 0.39
CA GLU A 2 0.30 -23.59 -0.74
C GLU A 2 1.29 -22.49 -0.33
N TYR A 3 2.58 -22.67 -0.68
CA TYR A 3 3.62 -21.65 -0.45
C TYR A 3 3.45 -20.55 -1.46
N LYS A 4 2.88 -19.41 -1.04
CA LYS A 4 2.59 -18.30 -1.92
C LYS A 4 3.82 -17.42 -2.14
N ARG A 5 3.98 -16.97 -3.38
CA ARG A 5 5.00 -16.01 -3.81
C ARG A 5 4.32 -14.72 -4.27
N ILE A 6 4.72 -13.59 -3.71
CA ILE A 6 4.26 -12.26 -4.11
C ILE A 6 5.41 -11.45 -4.72
N LEU A 7 5.13 -10.69 -5.77
CA LEU A 7 6.02 -9.65 -6.27
C LEU A 7 5.58 -8.29 -5.72
N THR A 8 6.43 -7.63 -4.92
CA THR A 8 6.20 -6.24 -4.50
C THR A 8 7.08 -5.28 -5.29
N ILE A 9 6.44 -4.23 -5.85
CA ILE A 9 7.05 -3.26 -6.77
C ILE A 9 6.94 -1.87 -6.17
N GLN A 10 8.05 -1.38 -5.60
CA GLN A 10 8.13 -0.10 -4.87
C GLN A 10 9.57 0.38 -4.85
N ASP A 11 9.85 1.58 -4.34
CA ASP A 11 11.23 2.04 -4.15
C ASP A 11 11.93 1.34 -2.95
N ILE A 12 13.24 1.41 -2.96
CA ILE A 12 14.09 1.14 -1.80
C ILE A 12 14.59 2.47 -1.25
N SER A 13 14.13 2.85 -0.08
CA SER A 13 14.75 3.90 0.72
C SER A 13 15.82 3.28 1.62
N CYS A 14 17.12 3.57 1.37
CA CYS A 14 18.23 2.97 2.11
C CYS A 14 18.19 3.31 3.60
N ILE A 15 17.68 4.50 3.96
CA ILE A 15 17.40 4.93 5.34
C ILE A 15 15.97 5.47 5.40
N GLY A 16 15.26 5.08 6.44
CA GLY A 16 13.86 5.36 6.69
C GLY A 16 12.96 4.15 6.43
N GLN A 17 11.93 3.99 7.24
CA GLN A 17 10.99 2.88 7.15
C GLN A 17 9.87 3.24 6.17
N CYS A 18 10.12 3.02 4.87
CA CYS A 18 9.16 3.23 3.77
C CYS A 18 9.30 2.16 2.69
N SER A 19 8.24 1.94 1.96
CA SER A 19 8.22 1.14 0.74
C SER A 19 8.79 -0.28 0.91
N LEU A 20 9.76 -0.73 0.11
CA LEU A 20 10.28 -2.11 0.17
C LEU A 20 10.96 -2.45 1.50
N THR A 21 11.56 -1.49 2.20
CA THR A 21 12.17 -1.73 3.51
C THR A 21 11.13 -2.02 4.60
N VAL A 22 9.86 -1.74 4.34
CA VAL A 22 8.69 -2.08 5.17
C VAL A 22 7.98 -3.32 4.62
N ALA A 23 7.67 -3.32 3.32
CA ALA A 23 6.86 -4.38 2.70
C ALA A 23 7.55 -5.74 2.77
N LEU A 24 8.85 -5.80 2.46
CA LEU A 24 9.62 -7.05 2.47
C LEU A 24 9.60 -7.74 3.84
N PRO A 25 10.02 -7.11 4.95
CA PRO A 25 10.04 -7.77 6.26
C PRO A 25 8.64 -8.10 6.78
N ILE A 26 7.66 -7.21 6.61
CA ILE A 26 6.30 -7.44 7.12
C ILE A 26 5.63 -8.60 6.39
N ILE A 27 5.60 -8.59 5.06
CA ILE A 27 4.94 -9.65 4.28
C ILE A 27 5.66 -11.00 4.49
N SER A 28 7.00 -11.00 4.53
CA SER A 28 7.79 -12.21 4.82
C SER A 28 7.50 -12.80 6.21
N ALA A 29 7.22 -11.96 7.22
CA ALA A 29 6.86 -12.42 8.57
C ALA A 29 5.54 -13.21 8.61
N PHE A 30 4.64 -12.97 7.64
CA PHE A 30 3.45 -13.81 7.45
C PHE A 30 3.79 -15.19 6.85
N GLY A 31 5.03 -15.49 6.47
CA GLY A 31 5.42 -16.74 5.84
C GLY A 31 5.07 -16.79 4.35
N ILE A 32 5.19 -15.67 3.66
CA ILE A 32 4.98 -15.52 2.22
C ILE A 32 6.35 -15.22 1.57
N GLU A 33 6.69 -15.90 0.48
CA GLU A 33 7.88 -15.59 -0.30
C GLU A 33 7.70 -14.21 -0.96
N THR A 34 8.41 -13.21 -0.42
CA THR A 34 8.28 -11.83 -0.87
C THR A 34 9.41 -11.47 -1.81
N CYS A 35 9.12 -11.50 -3.12
CA CYS A 35 10.04 -11.05 -4.17
C CYS A 35 9.91 -9.54 -4.37
N ILE A 36 11.00 -8.90 -4.78
CA ILE A 36 11.04 -7.45 -4.93
C ILE A 36 11.44 -7.04 -6.35
N LEU A 37 10.85 -5.94 -6.84
CA LEU A 37 11.29 -5.22 -8.03
C LEU A 37 11.37 -3.73 -7.68
N PRO A 38 12.57 -3.19 -7.44
CA PRO A 38 12.73 -1.81 -7.03
C PRO A 38 12.33 -0.83 -8.14
N SER A 39 11.41 0.10 -7.87
CA SER A 39 11.09 1.20 -8.81
C SER A 39 12.20 2.25 -8.85
N ALA A 40 12.83 2.49 -7.71
CA ALA A 40 13.99 3.37 -7.53
C ALA A 40 14.80 2.93 -6.32
N ILE A 41 16.05 3.39 -6.23
CA ILE A 41 16.86 3.31 -5.01
C ILE A 41 17.17 4.73 -4.56
N LEU A 42 16.73 5.08 -3.35
CA LEU A 42 16.94 6.38 -2.75
C LEU A 42 17.89 6.26 -1.55
N SER A 43 18.79 7.23 -1.38
CA SER A 43 19.67 7.25 -0.20
C SER A 43 18.88 7.37 1.12
N THR A 44 17.76 8.09 1.09
CA THR A 44 16.77 8.20 2.17
C THR A 44 15.39 8.36 1.53
N HIS A 45 14.31 8.16 2.28
CA HIS A 45 13.00 8.58 1.78
C HIS A 45 12.93 10.12 1.59
N THR A 46 11.93 10.57 0.82
CA THR A 46 11.85 11.98 0.39
C THR A 46 11.27 12.92 1.47
N ALA A 47 10.71 12.38 2.53
CA ALA A 47 9.97 13.15 3.51
C ALA A 47 10.86 13.61 4.68
N GLY A 48 11.17 14.90 4.75
CA GLY A 48 11.96 15.52 5.79
C GLY A 48 13.48 15.50 5.56
N PHE A 49 14.02 14.55 4.80
CA PHE A 49 15.41 14.55 4.37
C PHE A 49 15.64 15.51 3.20
N LYS A 50 16.81 16.15 3.17
CA LYS A 50 17.21 17.07 2.09
C LYS A 50 18.39 16.52 1.32
N GLY A 51 18.41 16.76 0.00
CA GLY A 51 19.55 16.39 -0.85
C GLY A 51 19.74 14.89 -1.04
N PHE A 52 18.68 14.10 -0.92
CA PHE A 52 18.74 12.65 -1.20
C PHE A 52 19.13 12.38 -2.65
N THR A 53 19.79 11.26 -2.88
CA THR A 53 20.06 10.73 -4.22
C THR A 53 18.98 9.73 -4.62
N CYS A 54 18.70 9.67 -5.93
CA CYS A 54 17.71 8.74 -6.49
C CYS A 54 18.25 8.10 -7.75
N LEU A 55 18.33 6.78 -7.75
CA LEU A 55 18.64 5.98 -8.94
C LEU A 55 17.31 5.47 -9.52
N ASN A 56 16.99 5.91 -10.74
CA ASN A 56 15.84 5.42 -11.49
C ASN A 56 16.11 4.00 -12.00
N PHE A 57 15.21 3.05 -11.71
CA PHE A 57 15.38 1.64 -12.05
C PHE A 57 14.59 1.20 -13.28
N THR A 58 13.99 2.14 -14.05
CA THR A 58 13.10 1.82 -15.18
C THR A 58 13.76 0.94 -16.24
N GLU A 59 15.01 1.24 -16.62
CA GLU A 59 15.73 0.44 -17.63
C GLU A 59 16.09 -0.96 -17.10
N GLU A 60 16.34 -1.11 -15.80
CA GLU A 60 16.60 -2.41 -15.21
C GLU A 60 15.32 -3.27 -15.14
N PHE A 61 14.13 -2.69 -15.04
CA PHE A 61 12.87 -3.44 -15.14
C PHE A 61 12.85 -4.30 -16.41
N LYS A 62 13.18 -3.72 -17.55
CA LYS A 62 13.17 -4.42 -18.86
C LYS A 62 14.12 -5.61 -18.87
N LYS A 63 15.31 -5.44 -18.28
CA LYS A 63 16.33 -6.51 -18.22
C LYS A 63 15.92 -7.63 -17.27
N ILE A 64 15.40 -7.26 -16.09
CA ILE A 64 14.92 -8.20 -15.08
C ILE A 64 13.75 -9.01 -15.63
N ILE A 65 12.77 -8.35 -16.26
CA ILE A 65 11.60 -9.00 -16.88
C ILE A 65 12.04 -9.99 -17.96
N ALA A 66 12.94 -9.58 -18.84
CA ALA A 66 13.47 -10.44 -19.91
C ALA A 66 14.22 -11.69 -19.36
N HIS A 67 14.88 -11.55 -18.20
CA HIS A 67 15.50 -12.69 -17.52
C HIS A 67 14.44 -13.59 -16.90
N TRP A 68 13.48 -13.05 -16.15
CA TRP A 68 12.43 -13.82 -15.51
C TRP A 68 11.53 -14.59 -16.49
N GLU A 69 11.30 -14.05 -17.69
CA GLU A 69 10.60 -14.76 -18.76
C GLU A 69 11.34 -16.03 -19.17
N LYS A 70 12.68 -15.98 -19.31
CA LYS A 70 13.51 -17.14 -19.66
C LYS A 70 13.51 -18.21 -18.54
N GLU A 71 13.43 -17.76 -17.31
CA GLU A 71 13.40 -18.65 -16.13
C GLU A 71 11.97 -19.15 -15.79
N ASN A 72 10.96 -18.79 -16.56
CA ASN A 72 9.55 -19.15 -16.35
C ASN A 72 9.04 -18.79 -14.94
N ILE A 73 9.49 -17.66 -14.40
CA ILE A 73 9.09 -17.17 -13.08
C ILE A 73 7.64 -16.71 -13.13
N ASN A 74 6.89 -16.98 -12.06
CA ASN A 74 5.52 -16.51 -11.90
C ASN A 74 5.19 -16.22 -10.42
N PHE A 75 4.10 -15.51 -10.17
CA PHE A 75 3.71 -15.03 -8.85
C PHE A 75 2.23 -15.30 -8.58
N ASN A 76 1.88 -15.57 -7.33
CA ASN A 76 0.49 -15.73 -6.87
C ASN A 76 -0.20 -14.37 -6.68
N ALA A 77 0.57 -13.32 -6.39
CA ALA A 77 0.08 -11.97 -6.19
C ALA A 77 1.12 -10.91 -6.60
N PHE A 78 0.61 -9.71 -6.87
CA PHE A 78 1.39 -8.50 -7.11
C PHE A 78 0.93 -7.43 -6.12
N TYR A 79 1.88 -6.70 -5.58
CA TYR A 79 1.62 -5.54 -4.74
C TYR A 79 2.47 -4.35 -5.21
N THR A 80 1.84 -3.23 -5.54
CA THR A 80 2.54 -2.02 -5.94
C THR A 80 2.34 -0.91 -4.92
N GLY A 81 3.40 -0.14 -4.64
CA GLY A 81 3.36 1.11 -3.89
C GLY A 81 3.96 2.25 -4.71
N TYR A 82 4.95 2.95 -4.19
CA TYR A 82 5.56 4.10 -4.86
C TYR A 82 6.23 3.71 -6.19
N LEU A 83 5.81 4.35 -7.27
CA LEU A 83 6.35 4.22 -8.62
C LEU A 83 6.91 5.57 -9.06
N LEU A 84 8.07 5.54 -9.72
CA LEU A 84 8.79 6.77 -10.03
C LEU A 84 8.19 7.55 -11.22
N ASN A 85 7.63 6.85 -12.22
CA ASN A 85 7.16 7.48 -13.45
C ASN A 85 6.11 6.65 -14.20
N LYS A 86 5.51 7.26 -15.22
CA LYS A 86 4.46 6.63 -16.04
C LYS A 86 4.95 5.43 -16.87
N GLU A 87 6.22 5.40 -17.25
CA GLU A 87 6.78 4.26 -17.99
C GLU A 87 6.75 3.00 -17.13
N GLN A 88 7.11 3.11 -15.85
CA GLN A 88 7.01 1.99 -14.92
C GLN A 88 5.58 1.48 -14.78
N ILE A 89 4.59 2.38 -14.72
CA ILE A 89 3.16 2.00 -14.66
C ILE A 89 2.77 1.15 -15.88
N ASN A 90 3.25 1.52 -17.08
CA ASN A 90 2.96 0.75 -18.30
C ASN A 90 3.63 -0.63 -18.27
N ILE A 91 4.89 -0.68 -17.85
CA ILE A 91 5.63 -1.95 -17.71
C ILE A 91 4.96 -2.88 -16.69
N ILE A 92 4.44 -2.34 -15.58
CA ILE A 92 3.76 -3.14 -14.55
C ILE A 92 2.51 -3.83 -15.10
N LYS A 93 1.76 -3.20 -16.00
CA LYS A 93 0.63 -3.88 -16.67
C LYS A 93 1.08 -5.08 -17.51
N GLU A 94 2.25 -4.98 -18.14
CA GLU A 94 2.85 -6.12 -18.85
C GLU A 94 3.28 -7.21 -17.86
N ILE A 95 3.88 -6.83 -16.72
CA ILE A 95 4.27 -7.76 -15.64
C ILE A 95 3.05 -8.55 -15.16
N PHE A 96 1.91 -7.89 -14.92
CA PHE A 96 0.68 -8.55 -14.48
C PHE A 96 0.21 -9.63 -15.47
N ASN A 97 0.35 -9.36 -16.75
CA ASN A 97 -0.07 -10.32 -17.78
C ASN A 97 0.93 -11.46 -17.95
N LYS A 98 2.24 -11.15 -17.93
CA LYS A 98 3.30 -12.13 -18.23
C LYS A 98 3.56 -13.11 -17.10
N PHE A 99 3.50 -12.64 -15.85
CA PHE A 99 3.93 -13.40 -14.66
C PHE A 99 2.79 -13.87 -13.77
N SER A 100 1.54 -13.73 -14.21
CA SER A 100 0.38 -14.26 -13.49
C SER A 100 0.27 -15.77 -13.68
N ILE A 101 -0.01 -16.50 -12.60
CA ILE A 101 -0.32 -17.92 -12.63
C ILE A 101 -1.73 -18.09 -13.25
N ASN A 102 -1.81 -18.69 -14.43
CA ASN A 102 -3.08 -18.95 -15.13
C ASN A 102 -3.98 -17.70 -15.26
N ASN A 103 -3.38 -16.51 -15.40
CA ASN A 103 -4.08 -15.21 -15.43
C ASN A 103 -4.95 -14.91 -14.20
N ASN A 104 -4.69 -15.56 -13.06
CA ASN A 104 -5.51 -15.46 -11.86
C ASN A 104 -4.75 -14.95 -10.62
N SER A 105 -3.60 -14.31 -10.82
CA SER A 105 -2.84 -13.75 -9.71
C SER A 105 -3.48 -12.46 -9.20
N LEU A 106 -3.52 -12.31 -7.88
CA LEU A 106 -4.12 -11.16 -7.21
C LEU A 106 -3.30 -9.90 -7.46
N LYS A 107 -3.95 -8.81 -7.85
CA LYS A 107 -3.34 -7.50 -8.12
C LYS A 107 -3.79 -6.50 -7.08
N ILE A 108 -2.87 -6.11 -6.20
CA ILE A 108 -3.10 -5.18 -5.09
C ILE A 108 -2.33 -3.91 -5.38
N ILE A 109 -3.02 -2.78 -5.45
CA ILE A 109 -2.43 -1.49 -5.79
C ILE A 109 -2.67 -0.49 -4.67
N ASP A 110 -1.57 -0.06 -4.06
CA ASP A 110 -1.52 1.15 -3.25
C ASP A 110 -1.13 2.30 -4.20
N PRO A 111 -2.05 3.23 -4.52
CA PRO A 111 -1.83 4.22 -5.57
C PRO A 111 -1.04 5.43 -5.07
N VAL A 112 0.10 5.18 -4.44
CA VAL A 112 0.95 6.18 -3.78
C VAL A 112 1.28 7.33 -4.72
N MET A 113 0.62 8.48 -4.54
CA MET A 113 0.86 9.66 -5.37
C MET A 113 0.58 11.00 -4.68
N GLY A 114 -0.04 11.00 -3.51
CA GLY A 114 -0.36 12.26 -2.84
C GLY A 114 -0.97 12.12 -1.46
N ASP A 115 -0.97 13.23 -0.73
CA ASP A 115 -1.57 13.33 0.60
C ASP A 115 -2.01 14.79 0.88
N ASN A 116 -2.95 14.99 1.83
CA ASN A 116 -3.47 16.30 2.23
C ASN A 116 -3.92 17.17 1.04
N GLY A 117 -4.60 16.56 0.08
CA GLY A 117 -5.15 17.24 -1.12
C GLY A 117 -4.12 17.59 -2.19
N LYS A 118 -2.86 17.12 -2.07
CA LYS A 118 -1.76 17.48 -2.98
C LYS A 118 -1.03 16.26 -3.50
N LEU A 119 -0.62 16.33 -4.77
CA LEU A 119 0.34 15.39 -5.32
C LEU A 119 1.70 15.55 -4.64
N TYR A 120 2.43 14.43 -4.50
CA TYR A 120 3.81 14.46 -4.03
C TYR A 120 4.73 15.19 -5.03
N PRO A 121 5.83 15.79 -4.56
CA PRO A 121 6.79 16.46 -5.44
C PRO A 121 7.27 15.55 -6.58
N GLY A 122 7.23 16.08 -7.79
CA GLY A 122 7.63 15.36 -9.02
C GLY A 122 6.49 14.66 -9.74
N PHE A 123 5.30 14.56 -9.17
CA PHE A 123 4.11 14.03 -9.84
C PHE A 123 3.22 15.14 -10.40
N ASP A 124 2.53 14.83 -11.50
CA ASP A 124 1.56 15.68 -12.17
C ASP A 124 0.22 14.95 -12.38
N LEU A 125 -0.77 15.65 -12.93
CA LEU A 125 -2.08 15.04 -13.24
C LEU A 125 -1.99 13.94 -14.30
N ASN A 126 -0.98 13.96 -15.15
CA ASN A 126 -0.77 12.88 -16.12
C ASN A 126 -0.28 11.60 -15.42
N PHE A 127 0.52 11.73 -14.35
CA PHE A 127 0.87 10.59 -13.51
C PHE A 127 -0.37 10.03 -12.81
N ALA A 128 -1.25 10.89 -12.26
CA ALA A 128 -2.50 10.45 -11.64
C ALA A 128 -3.41 9.71 -12.63
N GLN A 129 -3.49 10.15 -13.90
CA GLN A 129 -4.25 9.44 -14.94
C GLN A 129 -3.63 8.07 -15.28
N ALA A 130 -2.30 7.98 -15.33
CA ALA A 130 -1.62 6.70 -15.52
C ALA A 130 -1.89 5.75 -14.34
N MET A 131 -1.81 6.25 -13.10
CA MET A 131 -2.13 5.50 -11.89
C MET A 131 -3.60 5.03 -11.89
N LYS A 132 -4.54 5.90 -12.26
CA LYS A 132 -5.93 5.50 -12.49
C LYS A 132 -6.04 4.31 -13.43
N SER A 133 -5.31 4.35 -14.56
CA SER A 133 -5.33 3.25 -15.53
C SER A 133 -4.70 1.96 -15.00
N LEU A 134 -3.79 2.03 -14.02
CA LEU A 134 -3.28 0.85 -13.32
C LEU A 134 -4.33 0.31 -12.35
N CYS A 135 -4.98 1.16 -11.56
CA CYS A 135 -6.04 0.79 -10.62
C CYS A 135 -7.22 0.10 -11.30
N LEU A 136 -7.58 0.48 -12.54
CA LEU A 136 -8.61 -0.20 -13.33
C LEU A 136 -8.26 -1.65 -13.69
N ASN A 137 -7.02 -2.08 -13.51
CA ASN A 137 -6.55 -3.46 -13.71
C ASN A 137 -6.35 -4.20 -12.37
N ALA A 138 -6.71 -3.59 -11.24
CA ALA A 138 -6.54 -4.15 -9.91
C ALA A 138 -7.68 -5.07 -9.50
N ASP A 139 -7.40 -5.97 -8.57
CA ASP A 139 -8.42 -6.65 -7.78
C ASP A 139 -8.73 -5.88 -6.49
N ILE A 140 -7.70 -5.25 -5.89
CA ILE A 140 -7.76 -4.49 -4.65
C ILE A 140 -7.03 -3.17 -4.81
N ILE A 141 -7.62 -2.07 -4.34
CA ILE A 141 -6.96 -0.77 -4.26
C ILE A 141 -7.00 -0.23 -2.83
N LEU A 142 -5.92 0.45 -2.41
CA LEU A 142 -5.78 0.98 -1.04
C LEU A 142 -5.53 2.51 -1.05
N PRO A 143 -6.40 3.33 -1.66
CA PRO A 143 -6.17 4.76 -1.69
C PRO A 143 -6.42 5.41 -0.31
N ASN A 144 -5.67 6.50 -0.02
CA ASN A 144 -6.10 7.49 0.96
C ASN A 144 -7.13 8.45 0.34
N LEU A 145 -7.68 9.37 1.15
CA LEU A 145 -8.69 10.33 0.67
C LEU A 145 -8.20 11.17 -0.52
N THR A 146 -6.96 11.65 -0.49
CA THR A 146 -6.38 12.46 -1.56
C THR A 146 -6.25 11.67 -2.86
N GLU A 147 -5.74 10.46 -2.77
CA GLU A 147 -5.56 9.56 -3.88
C GLU A 147 -6.90 9.15 -4.49
N ALA A 148 -7.89 8.85 -3.65
CA ALA A 148 -9.26 8.58 -4.10
C ALA A 148 -9.85 9.74 -4.90
N CYS A 149 -9.65 10.98 -4.43
CA CYS A 149 -10.08 12.17 -5.16
C CYS A 149 -9.34 12.35 -6.49
N LEU A 150 -8.02 12.17 -6.51
CA LEU A 150 -7.20 12.24 -7.72
C LEU A 150 -7.59 11.17 -8.77
N LEU A 151 -7.83 9.94 -8.32
CA LEU A 151 -8.24 8.82 -9.18
C LEU A 151 -9.60 9.03 -9.81
N THR A 152 -10.55 9.60 -9.06
CA THR A 152 -11.95 9.77 -9.50
C THR A 152 -12.22 11.10 -10.15
N GLY A 153 -11.34 12.10 -9.96
CA GLY A 153 -11.60 13.50 -10.32
C GLY A 153 -12.60 14.17 -9.38
N TYR A 154 -12.86 13.58 -8.20
CA TYR A 154 -13.72 14.19 -7.20
C TYR A 154 -12.97 15.30 -6.46
N GLU A 155 -13.65 16.41 -6.17
CA GLU A 155 -13.01 17.53 -5.49
C GLU A 155 -12.57 17.15 -4.07
N TYR A 156 -11.30 17.37 -3.73
CA TYR A 156 -10.80 17.14 -2.38
C TYR A 156 -11.36 18.17 -1.39
N LYS A 157 -11.80 17.69 -0.23
CA LYS A 157 -12.22 18.52 0.89
C LYS A 157 -11.46 18.10 2.16
N GLU A 158 -10.92 19.09 2.87
CA GLU A 158 -10.27 18.86 4.17
C GLU A 158 -11.30 18.52 5.26
N LYS A 159 -12.48 19.16 5.19
CA LYS A 159 -13.64 18.88 6.06
C LYS A 159 -14.74 18.27 5.23
N TYR A 160 -15.23 17.14 5.63
CA TYR A 160 -16.22 16.36 4.91
C TYR A 160 -17.14 15.61 5.88
N ASP A 161 -18.27 15.16 5.37
CA ASP A 161 -19.27 14.37 6.06
C ASP A 161 -19.40 12.97 5.44
N GLU A 162 -20.28 12.16 5.99
CA GLU A 162 -20.54 10.80 5.51
C GLU A 162 -21.13 10.78 4.10
N GLU A 163 -21.93 11.79 3.73
CA GLU A 163 -22.52 11.91 2.39
C GLU A 163 -21.43 12.14 1.34
N TYR A 164 -20.48 13.04 1.62
CA TYR A 164 -19.33 13.27 0.74
C TYR A 164 -18.52 11.98 0.51
N ILE A 165 -18.21 11.23 1.57
CA ILE A 165 -17.47 9.97 1.47
C ILE A 165 -18.30 8.91 0.72
N SER A 166 -19.61 8.82 0.97
CA SER A 166 -20.48 7.89 0.24
C SER A 166 -20.47 8.18 -1.28
N ASN A 167 -20.50 9.46 -1.67
CA ASN A 167 -20.44 9.86 -3.08
C ASN A 167 -19.07 9.58 -3.70
N LEU A 168 -17.98 9.74 -2.95
CA LEU A 168 -16.63 9.37 -3.39
C LEU A 168 -16.50 7.84 -3.60
N ILE A 169 -17.05 7.04 -2.68
CA ILE A 169 -17.07 5.58 -2.79
C ILE A 169 -17.81 5.15 -4.06
N LYS A 170 -18.98 5.71 -4.36
CA LYS A 170 -19.72 5.40 -5.60
C LYS A 170 -18.86 5.63 -6.85
N LYS A 171 -18.04 6.67 -6.87
CA LYS A 171 -17.11 6.92 -7.98
C LYS A 171 -15.96 5.93 -8.04
N LEU A 172 -15.47 5.46 -6.90
CA LEU A 172 -14.46 4.39 -6.87
C LEU A 172 -15.03 3.03 -7.30
N GLU A 173 -16.30 2.74 -7.00
CA GLU A 173 -16.98 1.52 -7.44
C GLU A 173 -17.13 1.44 -8.97
N GLU A 174 -17.12 2.59 -9.69
CA GLU A 174 -17.07 2.61 -11.15
C GLU A 174 -15.82 1.90 -11.72
N PHE A 175 -14.75 1.76 -10.92
CA PHE A 175 -13.53 1.03 -11.32
C PHE A 175 -13.75 -0.49 -11.40
N LYS A 176 -14.83 -1.00 -10.81
CA LYS A 176 -15.19 -2.42 -10.79
C LYS A 176 -14.12 -3.33 -10.18
N VAL A 177 -13.30 -2.78 -9.28
CA VAL A 177 -12.36 -3.58 -8.47
C VAL A 177 -13.14 -4.38 -7.42
N LYS A 178 -12.61 -5.53 -7.01
CA LYS A 178 -13.30 -6.42 -6.06
C LYS A 178 -13.36 -5.83 -4.65
N ILE A 179 -12.30 -5.14 -4.23
CA ILE A 179 -12.17 -4.59 -2.89
C ILE A 179 -11.56 -3.18 -2.96
N ILE A 180 -12.17 -2.24 -2.24
CA ILE A 180 -11.64 -0.90 -2.04
C ILE A 180 -11.38 -0.71 -0.55
N ILE A 181 -10.17 -0.29 -0.21
CA ILE A 181 -9.75 0.04 1.15
C ILE A 181 -9.44 1.54 1.20
N LEU A 182 -10.41 2.34 1.61
CA LEU A 182 -10.24 3.79 1.71
C LEU A 182 -9.72 4.14 3.10
N THR A 183 -8.46 4.59 3.17
CA THR A 183 -7.74 4.83 4.42
C THR A 183 -7.79 6.29 4.88
N GLY A 184 -7.58 6.51 6.19
CA GLY A 184 -7.45 7.85 6.77
C GLY A 184 -8.77 8.62 6.90
N ILE A 185 -9.90 7.94 6.92
CA ILE A 185 -11.23 8.57 7.02
C ILE A 185 -11.60 8.82 8.47
N GLY A 186 -11.85 10.08 8.82
CA GLY A 186 -12.28 10.48 10.16
C GLY A 186 -13.30 11.60 10.11
N TYR A 187 -14.30 11.53 10.96
CA TYR A 187 -15.38 12.51 11.03
C TYR A 187 -15.29 13.40 12.27
N ASP A 188 -14.27 13.19 13.11
CA ASP A 188 -13.99 13.99 14.30
C ASP A 188 -12.47 14.15 14.51
N GLU A 189 -12.09 15.02 15.44
CA GLU A 189 -10.67 15.36 15.69
C GLU A 189 -9.90 14.23 16.39
N ASN A 190 -10.57 13.34 17.09
CA ASN A 190 -9.96 12.32 17.96
C ASN A 190 -9.87 10.94 17.32
N THR A 191 -10.60 10.73 16.22
CA THR A 191 -10.68 9.43 15.59
C THR A 191 -10.40 9.51 14.08
N THR A 192 -9.93 8.40 13.57
CA THR A 192 -9.78 8.12 12.15
C THR A 192 -10.17 6.67 11.89
N GLY A 193 -10.12 6.24 10.66
CA GLY A 193 -10.48 4.86 10.36
C GLY A 193 -10.24 4.48 8.93
N VAL A 194 -10.76 3.32 8.60
CA VAL A 194 -10.70 2.76 7.25
C VAL A 194 -12.09 2.28 6.82
N ILE A 195 -12.41 2.51 5.57
CA ILE A 195 -13.63 2.00 4.95
C ILE A 195 -13.24 0.87 4.01
N VAL A 196 -13.88 -0.27 4.19
CA VAL A 196 -13.75 -1.45 3.33
C VAL A 196 -15.03 -1.60 2.52
N VAL A 197 -14.89 -1.56 1.20
CA VAL A 197 -16.00 -1.83 0.26
C VAL A 197 -15.71 -3.14 -0.44
N GLU A 198 -16.57 -4.11 -0.27
CA GLU A 198 -16.46 -5.45 -0.86
C GLU A 198 -17.87 -5.97 -1.24
N ASN A 199 -18.07 -6.39 -2.49
CA ASN A 199 -19.35 -6.91 -2.98
C ASN A 199 -20.55 -5.95 -2.75
N GLY A 200 -20.34 -4.64 -2.88
CA GLY A 200 -21.36 -3.61 -2.63
C GLY A 200 -21.67 -3.38 -1.13
N ILE A 201 -20.94 -4.04 -0.24
CA ILE A 201 -21.09 -3.86 1.22
C ILE A 201 -19.98 -2.94 1.70
N THR A 202 -20.37 -1.84 2.37
CA THR A 202 -19.45 -0.87 2.97
C THR A 202 -19.38 -1.10 4.47
N LYS A 203 -18.17 -1.26 5.01
CA LYS A 203 -17.91 -1.38 6.46
C LYS A 203 -16.89 -0.34 6.88
N TYR A 204 -17.16 0.37 7.96
CA TYR A 204 -16.23 1.33 8.56
C TYR A 204 -15.63 0.78 9.84
N TYR A 205 -14.30 0.83 9.94
CA TYR A 205 -13.54 0.53 11.16
C TYR A 205 -12.95 1.83 11.69
N LYS A 206 -13.45 2.25 12.85
CA LYS A 206 -13.04 3.48 13.54
C LYS A 206 -12.00 3.16 14.61
N HIS A 207 -10.90 3.91 14.65
CA HIS A 207 -9.89 3.80 15.69
C HIS A 207 -9.39 5.17 16.14
N ARG A 208 -8.58 5.21 17.21
CA ARG A 208 -8.04 6.45 17.75
C ARG A 208 -7.08 7.11 16.75
N LYS A 209 -7.23 8.41 16.55
CA LYS A 209 -6.30 9.25 15.83
C LYS A 209 -5.17 9.69 16.75
N ILE A 210 -3.94 9.44 16.36
CA ILE A 210 -2.76 9.96 17.05
C ILE A 210 -2.34 11.23 16.33
N SER A 211 -2.18 12.32 17.08
CA SER A 211 -1.93 13.66 16.52
C SER A 211 -0.58 13.80 15.80
N LYS A 212 0.38 12.91 16.10
CA LYS A 212 1.69 12.93 15.47
C LYS A 212 1.68 12.08 14.19
N CYS A 213 1.92 12.72 13.07
CA CYS A 213 2.09 12.04 11.78
C CYS A 213 3.53 11.53 11.62
N TYR A 214 3.68 10.35 11.07
CA TYR A 214 4.95 9.75 10.70
C TYR A 214 4.90 9.26 9.27
N HIS A 215 6.04 9.29 8.59
CA HIS A 215 6.19 8.71 7.27
C HIS A 215 6.25 7.17 7.36
N GLY A 216 5.81 6.48 6.29
CA GLY A 216 5.82 5.02 6.23
C GLY A 216 4.64 4.31 6.91
N THR A 217 3.72 5.05 7.55
CA THR A 217 2.51 4.45 8.15
C THR A 217 1.60 3.79 7.11
N GLY A 218 1.47 4.37 5.92
CA GLY A 218 0.75 3.79 4.79
C GLY A 218 1.37 2.47 4.34
N ASP A 219 2.71 2.45 4.20
CA ASP A 219 3.43 1.23 3.79
C ASP A 219 3.29 0.09 4.82
N ILE A 220 3.32 0.42 6.13
CA ILE A 220 3.08 -0.57 7.20
C ILE A 220 1.64 -1.09 7.10
N TYR A 221 0.65 -0.17 6.97
CA TYR A 221 -0.74 -0.52 6.82
C TYR A 221 -0.97 -1.47 5.65
N SER A 222 -0.56 -1.05 4.45
CA SER A 222 -0.75 -1.83 3.23
C SER A 222 -0.03 -3.17 3.28
N SER A 223 1.19 -3.23 3.85
CA SER A 223 1.96 -4.47 3.98
C SER A 223 1.31 -5.48 4.93
N VAL A 224 0.78 -5.02 6.07
CA VAL A 224 0.02 -5.88 6.99
C VAL A 224 -1.28 -6.35 6.36
N PHE A 225 -2.02 -5.46 5.69
CA PHE A 225 -3.21 -5.84 4.95
C PHE A 225 -2.91 -6.93 3.92
N VAL A 226 -1.91 -6.72 3.08
CA VAL A 226 -1.50 -7.68 2.03
C VAL A 226 -1.12 -9.03 2.64
N GLY A 227 -0.27 -9.03 3.67
CA GLY A 227 0.21 -10.24 4.32
C GLY A 227 -0.93 -11.06 4.95
N SER A 228 -1.80 -10.40 5.73
CA SER A 228 -2.93 -11.05 6.40
C SER A 228 -3.99 -11.53 5.42
N TYR A 229 -4.32 -10.75 4.40
CA TYR A 229 -5.28 -11.12 3.36
C TYR A 229 -4.80 -12.33 2.56
N LEU A 230 -3.54 -12.37 2.14
CA LEU A 230 -2.95 -13.52 1.45
C LEU A 230 -2.89 -14.79 2.31
N LYS A 231 -2.90 -14.65 3.63
CA LYS A 231 -3.01 -15.76 4.59
C LYS A 231 -4.44 -16.21 4.83
N GLY A 232 -5.44 -15.58 4.18
CA GLY A 232 -6.84 -16.01 4.19
C GLY A 232 -7.74 -15.28 5.18
N MET A 233 -7.29 -14.17 5.79
CA MET A 233 -8.19 -13.31 6.54
C MET A 233 -9.17 -12.61 5.59
N SER A 234 -10.36 -12.22 6.10
CA SER A 234 -11.28 -11.37 5.35
C SER A 234 -10.66 -10.00 5.06
N ALA A 235 -11.13 -9.30 4.02
CA ALA A 235 -10.66 -7.96 3.72
C ALA A 235 -10.89 -7.01 4.91
N TYR A 236 -12.03 -7.12 5.58
CA TYR A 236 -12.34 -6.30 6.74
C TYR A 236 -11.42 -6.59 7.94
N ASP A 237 -11.23 -7.86 8.31
CA ASP A 237 -10.35 -8.21 9.42
C ASP A 237 -8.89 -7.84 9.14
N SER A 238 -8.44 -7.99 7.88
CA SER A 238 -7.10 -7.57 7.46
C SER A 238 -6.91 -6.06 7.58
N ALA A 239 -7.92 -5.27 7.19
CA ALA A 239 -7.92 -3.83 7.30
C ALA A 239 -7.91 -3.36 8.77
N CYS A 240 -8.70 -4.01 9.64
CA CYS A 240 -8.71 -3.73 11.08
C CYS A 240 -7.35 -4.05 11.72
N ALA A 241 -6.79 -5.22 11.44
CA ALA A 241 -5.49 -5.63 11.98
C ALA A 241 -4.36 -4.69 11.53
N ALA A 242 -4.39 -4.24 10.27
CA ALA A 242 -3.43 -3.28 9.75
C ALA A 242 -3.53 -1.92 10.46
N ALA A 243 -4.74 -1.42 10.69
CA ALA A 243 -4.97 -0.17 11.42
C ALA A 243 -4.49 -0.24 12.86
N ASP A 244 -4.83 -1.33 13.58
CA ASP A 244 -4.40 -1.55 14.97
C ASP A 244 -2.88 -1.61 15.08
N PHE A 245 -2.21 -2.32 14.17
CA PHE A 245 -0.75 -2.41 14.18
C PHE A 245 -0.08 -1.06 13.93
N VAL A 246 -0.59 -0.25 13.00
CA VAL A 246 -0.08 1.11 12.77
C VAL A 246 -0.21 1.96 14.02
N VAL A 247 -1.35 1.91 14.72
CA VAL A 247 -1.56 2.65 15.97
C VAL A 247 -0.54 2.22 17.02
N GLU A 248 -0.34 0.91 17.21
CA GLU A 248 0.63 0.37 18.16
C GLU A 248 2.07 0.83 17.82
N CYS A 249 2.45 0.79 16.56
CA CYS A 249 3.77 1.24 16.09
C CYS A 249 3.98 2.74 16.34
N ILE A 250 2.97 3.58 16.09
CA ILE A 250 3.05 5.02 16.38
C ILE A 250 3.20 5.25 17.88
N GLU A 251 2.40 4.58 18.72
CA GLU A 251 2.47 4.69 20.18
C GLU A 251 3.83 4.25 20.76
N TYR A 252 4.44 3.26 20.14
CA TYR A 252 5.79 2.83 20.51
C TYR A 252 6.82 3.87 20.10
N THR A 253 6.72 4.39 18.88
CA THR A 253 7.69 5.33 18.31
C THR A 253 7.68 6.70 19.00
N ILE A 254 6.50 7.20 19.39
CA ILE A 254 6.36 8.55 20.00
C ILE A 254 7.13 8.70 21.33
N LYS A 255 7.49 7.59 21.97
CA LYS A 255 8.30 7.54 23.18
C LYS A 255 9.76 7.93 22.93
N ASP A 256 10.22 7.81 21.69
CA ASP A 256 11.57 8.21 21.27
C ASP A 256 11.52 9.49 20.42
N LYS A 257 11.82 10.61 21.06
CA LYS A 257 11.81 11.93 20.40
C LYS A 257 12.89 12.09 19.33
N SER A 258 13.94 11.28 19.36
CA SER A 258 15.05 11.33 18.39
C SER A 258 14.70 10.64 17.08
N HIS A 259 13.73 9.70 17.09
CA HIS A 259 13.30 8.96 15.92
C HIS A 259 12.16 9.70 15.18
N TRP A 260 12.51 10.52 14.20
CA TRP A 260 11.58 11.37 13.46
C TRP A 260 11.30 10.88 12.02
N TYR A 261 12.15 9.99 11.49
CA TYR A 261 12.23 9.63 10.06
C TYR A 261 11.49 8.34 9.71
N GLY A 262 10.54 7.92 10.49
CA GLY A 262 9.74 6.73 10.22
C GLY A 262 9.08 6.20 11.48
N VAL A 263 8.49 5.02 11.39
CA VAL A 263 7.79 4.34 12.47
C VAL A 263 8.52 3.06 12.83
N LYS A 264 8.84 2.85 14.11
CA LYS A 264 9.47 1.63 14.62
C LYS A 264 8.45 0.49 14.67
N PHE A 265 8.44 -0.35 13.67
CA PHE A 265 7.58 -1.54 13.61
C PHE A 265 8.32 -2.82 13.99
N GLU A 266 9.63 -2.87 13.83
CA GLU A 266 10.45 -4.06 13.99
C GLU A 266 10.33 -4.68 15.39
N PRO A 267 10.38 -3.91 16.51
CA PRO A 267 10.26 -4.48 17.85
C PRO A 267 8.89 -5.12 18.13
N LEU A 268 7.85 -4.72 17.39
CA LEU A 268 6.47 -5.15 17.62
C LEU A 268 6.05 -6.28 16.69
N LEU A 269 6.69 -6.39 15.52
CA LEU A 269 6.27 -7.26 14.41
C LEU A 269 6.13 -8.72 14.82
N THR A 270 7.10 -9.29 15.54
CA THR A 270 7.09 -10.70 15.91
C THR A 270 5.89 -11.05 16.78
N ASN A 271 5.64 -10.28 17.83
CA ASN A 271 4.52 -10.51 18.73
C ASN A 271 3.17 -10.28 18.03
N PHE A 272 3.08 -9.24 17.20
CA PHE A 272 1.90 -8.98 16.40
C PHE A 272 1.54 -10.18 15.50
N ILE A 273 2.50 -10.71 14.75
CA ILE A 273 2.27 -11.87 13.86
C ILE A 273 1.85 -13.11 14.65
N ILE A 274 2.47 -13.39 15.80
CA ILE A 274 2.09 -14.53 16.65
C ILE A 274 0.66 -14.38 17.15
N ASN A 275 0.32 -13.21 17.68
CA ASN A 275 -1.03 -12.93 18.19
C ASN A 275 -2.08 -13.05 17.07
N LEU A 276 -1.80 -12.53 15.89
CA LEU A 276 -2.70 -12.59 14.76
C LEU A 276 -2.92 -14.04 14.29
N LYS A 277 -1.83 -14.82 14.18
CA LYS A 277 -1.91 -16.25 13.83
C LYS A 277 -2.77 -17.02 14.83
N ASN A 278 -2.60 -16.77 16.12
CA ASN A 278 -3.40 -17.42 17.17
C ASN A 278 -4.87 -17.02 17.09
N LYS A 279 -5.16 -15.72 16.94
CA LYS A 279 -6.53 -15.18 16.90
C LYS A 279 -7.34 -15.70 15.71
N TYR A 280 -6.72 -15.78 14.54
CA TYR A 280 -7.38 -16.15 13.29
C TYR A 280 -7.04 -17.56 12.80
N SER A 281 -6.34 -18.36 13.61
CA SER A 281 -5.88 -19.72 13.26
C SER A 281 -5.14 -19.77 11.91
N LEU A 282 -4.33 -18.74 11.62
CA LEU A 282 -3.56 -18.66 10.40
C LEU A 282 -2.41 -19.67 10.40
N LYS A 283 -2.31 -20.44 9.32
CA LYS A 283 -1.28 -21.49 9.18
C LYS A 283 -0.05 -20.98 8.44
#